data_0260b576f268d193f6cd7d67dbbaac9f
#
_entry.id   0260b576f268d193f6cd7d67dbbaac9f
#
_cell.length_a   1.000
_cell.length_b   1.000
_cell.length_c   1.000
_cell.angle_alpha   90.00
_cell.angle_beta   90.00
_cell.angle_gamma   90.00
#
_symmetry.space_group_name_H-M   'P 1'
#
loop_
_entity.id
_entity.type
_entity.pdbx_description
1 polymer ?
#
loop_
_entity_poly.entity_id
_entity_poly.type
_entity_poly.pdbx_seq_one_letter_code
_entity_poly.pdbx_strand_id
1 'polypeptide(L)'
;MIIARIEDAPRYYALHPLLKPLFDYVQSHDLLHAPAGRVELQGDALFINVNDSALVEREAQKLEVHRRYIDVHIPLSGAEDFGWRHLATLGESDAPFDADNDFALYTAPSDIWFTLRPGEFCIVFPEDAHAPVVKPAPVTGVSCAKSGSVIQNAEQPLRLRKLVAKILL
;
A
#
# COMPACT_ATOMS: atom_id res chain seq x y z
N MET A 1 -11.12 2.85 -5.69
CA MET A 1 -9.77 3.31 -5.23
C MET A 1 -9.70 4.82 -5.15
N ILE A 2 -9.02 5.39 -4.14
CA ILE A 2 -8.78 6.84 -3.94
C ILE A 2 -7.29 7.05 -3.69
N ILE A 3 -6.68 8.03 -4.34
CA ILE A 3 -5.30 8.45 -4.12
C ILE A 3 -5.31 9.94 -3.78
N ALA A 4 -4.70 10.32 -2.65
CA ALA A 4 -4.66 11.72 -2.22
C ALA A 4 -3.48 11.99 -1.28
N ARG A 5 -3.30 13.25 -0.90
CA ARG A 5 -2.33 13.66 0.12
C ARG A 5 -2.94 13.55 1.51
N ILE A 6 -2.12 13.27 2.51
CA ILE A 6 -2.57 13.15 3.91
C ILE A 6 -3.25 14.45 4.38
N GLU A 7 -2.81 15.61 3.91
CA GLU A 7 -3.42 16.92 4.21
C GLU A 7 -4.85 17.05 3.65
N ASP A 8 -5.19 16.31 2.59
CA ASP A 8 -6.54 16.30 1.98
C ASP A 8 -7.48 15.23 2.59
N ALA A 9 -7.01 14.41 3.52
CA ALA A 9 -7.79 13.32 4.14
C ALA A 9 -9.16 13.78 4.69
N PRO A 10 -9.32 14.99 5.25
CA PRO A 10 -10.64 15.46 5.72
C PRO A 10 -11.74 15.45 4.67
N ARG A 11 -11.42 15.54 3.39
CA ARG A 11 -12.40 15.50 2.28
C ARG A 11 -13.06 14.12 2.13
N TYR A 12 -12.42 13.06 2.68
CA TYR A 12 -12.84 11.67 2.52
C TYR A 12 -13.48 11.09 3.79
N TYR A 13 -13.54 11.84 4.89
CA TYR A 13 -14.07 11.32 6.18
C TYR A 13 -15.52 10.88 6.10
N ALA A 14 -16.32 11.47 5.19
CA ALA A 14 -17.72 11.09 4.99
C ALA A 14 -17.90 9.69 4.36
N LEU A 15 -16.86 9.10 3.78
CA LEU A 15 -16.93 7.78 3.14
C LEU A 15 -17.03 6.64 4.17
N HIS A 16 -16.39 6.79 5.33
CA HIS A 16 -16.47 5.82 6.41
C HIS A 16 -16.15 6.48 7.76
N PRO A 17 -16.92 6.22 8.83
CA PRO A 17 -16.73 6.87 10.14
C PRO A 17 -15.35 6.63 10.77
N LEU A 18 -14.68 5.53 10.44
CA LEU A 18 -13.36 5.20 10.98
C LEU A 18 -12.19 5.85 10.25
N LEU A 19 -12.41 6.55 9.11
CA LEU A 19 -11.34 7.29 8.43
C LEU A 19 -10.82 8.45 9.27
N LYS A 20 -11.72 9.20 9.92
CA LYS A 20 -11.26 10.32 10.77
C LYS A 20 -10.36 9.86 11.92
N PRO A 21 -10.75 8.89 12.79
CA PRO A 21 -9.88 8.42 13.86
C PRO A 21 -8.57 7.78 13.33
N LEU A 22 -8.58 7.13 12.16
CA LEU A 22 -7.35 6.65 11.53
C LEU A 22 -6.40 7.81 11.24
N PHE A 23 -6.85 8.83 10.51
CA PHE A 23 -5.96 9.94 10.11
C PHE A 23 -5.57 10.83 11.28
N ASP A 24 -6.42 11.01 12.30
CA ASP A 24 -6.05 11.68 13.55
C ASP A 24 -4.88 10.94 14.23
N TYR A 25 -4.93 9.61 14.27
CA TYR A 25 -3.85 8.79 14.82
C TYR A 25 -2.56 8.92 14.00
N VAL A 26 -2.66 8.77 12.67
CA VAL A 26 -1.52 8.86 11.75
C VAL A 26 -0.78 10.21 11.87
N GLN A 27 -1.52 11.30 12.03
CA GLN A 27 -0.96 12.66 12.12
C GLN A 27 -0.39 13.00 13.50
N SER A 28 -0.82 12.29 14.55
CA SER A 28 -0.40 12.57 15.94
C SER A 28 0.71 11.66 16.46
N HIS A 29 1.12 10.63 15.71
CA HIS A 29 2.12 9.65 16.15
C HIS A 29 3.30 9.55 15.16
N ASP A 30 4.50 9.36 15.71
CA ASP A 30 5.71 9.10 14.91
C ASP A 30 5.74 7.61 14.50
N LEU A 31 5.02 7.29 13.43
CA LEU A 31 4.93 5.93 12.90
C LEU A 31 6.18 5.52 12.10
N LEU A 32 6.99 6.49 11.68
CA LEU A 32 8.24 6.21 11.00
C LEU A 32 9.23 5.48 11.91
N HIS A 33 9.25 5.80 13.19
CA HIS A 33 10.17 5.20 14.17
C HIS A 33 9.46 4.23 15.14
N ALA A 34 8.15 4.03 15.01
CA ALA A 34 7.41 3.10 15.83
C ALA A 34 7.87 1.64 15.59
N PRO A 35 7.73 0.71 16.54
CA PRO A 35 7.96 -0.72 16.27
C PRO A 35 7.09 -1.23 15.11
N ALA A 36 7.63 -2.13 14.29
CA ALA A 36 6.82 -2.85 13.31
C ALA A 36 5.84 -3.78 14.04
N GLY A 37 4.65 -3.94 13.46
CA GLY A 37 3.60 -4.80 14.01
C GLY A 37 2.22 -4.19 13.93
N ARG A 38 1.25 -4.88 14.55
CA ARG A 38 -0.15 -4.46 14.60
C ARG A 38 -0.38 -3.51 15.78
N VAL A 39 -1.09 -2.42 15.52
CA VAL A 39 -1.61 -1.48 16.52
C VAL A 39 -3.12 -1.40 16.39
N GLU A 40 -3.83 -1.74 17.44
CA GLU A 40 -5.30 -1.69 17.47
C GLU A 40 -5.76 -0.30 17.90
N LEU A 41 -6.57 0.35 17.07
CA LEU A 41 -7.20 1.62 17.40
C LEU A 41 -8.62 1.38 17.95
N GLN A 42 -9.35 0.44 17.35
CA GLN A 42 -10.68 0.01 17.80
C GLN A 42 -10.85 -1.52 17.60
N GLY A 43 -9.96 -2.31 18.20
CA GLY A 43 -9.95 -3.76 18.05
C GLY A 43 -9.86 -4.17 16.56
N ASP A 44 -10.70 -5.12 16.13
CA ASP A 44 -10.75 -5.58 14.75
C ASP A 44 -11.52 -4.64 13.81
N ALA A 45 -12.26 -3.66 14.34
CA ALA A 45 -12.97 -2.70 13.51
C ALA A 45 -12.00 -1.69 12.84
N LEU A 46 -10.91 -1.34 13.54
CA LEU A 46 -9.87 -0.45 13.01
C LEU A 46 -8.53 -0.82 13.64
N PHE A 47 -7.60 -1.24 12.83
CA PHE A 47 -6.21 -1.46 13.23
C PHE A 47 -5.24 -1.07 12.11
N ILE A 48 -3.99 -0.87 12.45
CA ILE A 48 -2.90 -0.59 11.51
C ILE A 48 -1.81 -1.64 11.65
N ASN A 49 -1.20 -2.00 10.53
CA ASN A 49 0.01 -2.79 10.46
C ASN A 49 1.16 -1.88 9.98
N VAL A 50 2.16 -1.68 10.83
CA VAL A 50 3.40 -1.01 10.45
C VAL A 50 4.38 -2.06 9.98
N ASN A 51 4.81 -1.99 8.72
CA ASN A 51 5.61 -3.00 8.06
C ASN A 51 6.92 -2.43 7.50
N ASP A 52 7.98 -3.24 7.56
CA ASP A 52 9.24 -3.04 6.83
C ASP A 52 9.33 -4.10 5.73
N SER A 53 8.98 -3.73 4.51
CA SER A 53 8.88 -4.65 3.37
C SER A 53 10.03 -4.47 2.39
N ALA A 54 10.54 -5.59 1.83
CA ALA A 54 11.39 -5.53 0.67
C ALA A 54 10.51 -5.27 -0.56
N LEU A 55 10.89 -4.31 -1.39
CA LEU A 55 10.20 -4.06 -2.65
C LEU A 55 10.51 -5.18 -3.66
N VAL A 56 9.50 -5.58 -4.41
CA VAL A 56 9.58 -6.64 -5.45
C VAL A 56 9.45 -6.04 -6.85
N GLU A 57 9.81 -6.82 -7.87
CA GLU A 57 9.56 -6.45 -9.26
C GLU A 57 8.06 -6.57 -9.59
N ARG A 58 7.58 -5.81 -10.57
CA ARG A 58 6.15 -5.81 -10.97
C ARG A 58 5.65 -7.20 -11.35
N GLU A 59 6.49 -7.98 -12.05
CA GLU A 59 6.18 -9.31 -12.54
C GLU A 59 6.08 -10.37 -11.43
N ALA A 60 6.67 -10.08 -10.27
CA ALA A 60 6.64 -10.96 -9.11
C ALA A 60 5.44 -10.69 -8.18
N GLN A 61 4.79 -9.52 -8.33
CA GLN A 61 3.68 -9.13 -7.46
C GLN A 61 2.34 -9.55 -8.05
N LYS A 62 1.51 -10.13 -7.20
CA LYS A 62 0.12 -10.50 -7.54
C LYS A 62 -0.84 -9.42 -7.09
N LEU A 63 -1.99 -9.38 -7.74
CA LEU A 63 -3.12 -8.60 -7.26
C LEU A 63 -3.75 -9.32 -6.06
N GLU A 64 -4.01 -8.61 -4.99
CA GLU A 64 -4.76 -9.09 -3.82
C GLU A 64 -6.09 -8.37 -3.70
N VAL A 65 -7.08 -9.05 -3.11
CA VAL A 65 -8.41 -8.49 -2.81
C VAL A 65 -8.81 -8.87 -1.39
N HIS A 66 -9.64 -8.04 -0.79
CA HIS A 66 -10.25 -8.25 0.52
C HIS A 66 -11.78 -8.21 0.40
N ARG A 67 -12.51 -8.77 1.37
CA ARG A 67 -13.98 -8.74 1.38
C ARG A 67 -14.55 -7.98 2.56
N ARG A 68 -13.86 -8.06 3.72
CA ARG A 68 -14.33 -7.48 4.98
C ARG A 68 -13.77 -6.10 5.25
N TYR A 69 -12.60 -5.77 4.67
CA TYR A 69 -11.86 -4.56 5.00
C TYR A 69 -11.69 -3.65 3.81
N ILE A 70 -11.73 -2.35 4.12
CA ILE A 70 -11.12 -1.30 3.31
C ILE A 70 -9.67 -1.19 3.77
N ASP A 71 -8.73 -1.17 2.83
CA ASP A 71 -7.33 -0.93 3.13
C ASP A 71 -6.95 0.52 2.87
N VAL A 72 -6.16 1.11 3.78
CA VAL A 72 -5.54 2.42 3.58
C VAL A 72 -4.03 2.23 3.64
N HIS A 73 -3.37 2.41 2.50
CA HIS A 73 -1.93 2.29 2.34
C HIS A 73 -1.26 3.65 2.46
N ILE A 74 -0.26 3.76 3.33
CA ILE A 74 0.50 5.00 3.58
C ILE A 74 1.99 4.66 3.65
N PRO A 75 2.80 5.03 2.64
CA PRO A 75 4.25 4.96 2.75
C PRO A 75 4.75 5.93 3.84
N LEU A 76 5.62 5.44 4.72
CA LEU A 76 6.25 6.24 5.78
C LEU A 76 7.68 6.65 5.37
N SER A 77 8.40 5.76 4.67
CA SER A 77 9.69 6.08 4.05
C SER A 77 9.83 5.35 2.72
N GLY A 78 10.46 6.02 1.75
CA GLY A 78 10.57 5.51 0.38
C GLY A 78 9.24 5.57 -0.38
N ALA A 79 9.28 5.23 -1.65
CA ALA A 79 8.12 5.17 -2.54
C ALA A 79 7.88 3.73 -3.00
N GLU A 80 6.65 3.41 -3.34
CA GLU A 80 6.29 2.15 -3.98
C GLU A 80 5.49 2.41 -5.25
N ASP A 81 5.66 1.57 -6.27
CA ASP A 81 4.66 1.46 -7.32
C ASP A 81 3.53 0.59 -6.81
N PHE A 82 2.32 0.99 -7.16
CA PHE A 82 1.08 0.38 -6.71
C PHE A 82 0.24 0.04 -7.94
N GLY A 83 -0.02 -1.25 -8.14
CA GLY A 83 -0.84 -1.75 -9.23
C GLY A 83 -2.31 -1.82 -8.85
N TRP A 84 -3.20 -1.62 -9.82
CA TRP A 84 -4.63 -1.70 -9.63
C TRP A 84 -5.35 -2.33 -10.83
N ARG A 85 -6.40 -3.09 -10.54
CA ARG A 85 -7.36 -3.60 -11.51
C ARG A 85 -8.70 -3.82 -10.83
N HIS A 86 -9.80 -3.57 -11.54
CA HIS A 86 -11.13 -3.81 -10.98
C HIS A 86 -11.43 -5.31 -10.87
N LEU A 87 -11.85 -5.78 -9.68
CA LEU A 87 -12.10 -7.20 -9.40
C LEU A 87 -13.02 -7.87 -10.42
N ALA A 88 -14.10 -7.18 -10.86
CA ALA A 88 -15.05 -7.75 -11.84
C ALA A 88 -14.44 -8.04 -13.22
N THR A 89 -13.22 -7.56 -13.50
CA THR A 89 -12.50 -7.83 -14.76
C THR A 89 -11.50 -8.97 -14.62
N LEU A 90 -11.35 -9.54 -13.42
CA LEU A 90 -10.50 -10.69 -13.15
C LEU A 90 -11.26 -11.98 -13.39
N GLY A 91 -10.54 -13.04 -13.75
CA GLY A 91 -11.06 -14.39 -13.80
C GLY A 91 -11.09 -15.07 -12.44
N GLU A 92 -10.78 -16.35 -12.41
CA GLU A 92 -10.66 -17.11 -11.16
C GLU A 92 -9.39 -16.71 -10.39
N SER A 93 -9.48 -16.73 -9.06
CA SER A 93 -8.31 -16.54 -8.19
C SER A 93 -7.37 -17.73 -8.24
N ASP A 94 -6.10 -17.51 -7.90
CA ASP A 94 -5.05 -18.56 -7.91
C ASP A 94 -5.34 -19.70 -6.94
N ALA A 95 -6.11 -19.41 -5.89
CA ALA A 95 -6.59 -20.36 -4.88
C ALA A 95 -7.96 -19.89 -4.33
N PRO A 96 -8.73 -20.76 -3.65
CA PRO A 96 -9.94 -20.34 -2.96
C PRO A 96 -9.67 -19.16 -2.02
N PHE A 97 -10.69 -18.30 -1.86
CA PHE A 97 -10.60 -17.16 -0.94
C PHE A 97 -10.30 -17.64 0.50
N ASP A 98 -9.23 -17.10 1.09
CA ASP A 98 -8.88 -17.33 2.49
C ASP A 98 -9.76 -16.45 3.39
N ALA A 99 -10.80 -17.06 3.97
CA ALA A 99 -11.77 -16.34 4.80
C ALA A 99 -11.18 -15.93 6.17
N ASP A 100 -10.20 -16.66 6.67
CA ASP A 100 -9.58 -16.37 7.98
C ASP A 100 -8.68 -15.13 7.89
N ASN A 101 -7.89 -15.05 6.82
CA ASN A 101 -6.98 -13.93 6.57
C ASN A 101 -7.58 -12.84 5.67
N ASP A 102 -8.80 -13.03 5.16
CA ASP A 102 -9.54 -12.10 4.32
C ASP A 102 -8.84 -11.70 3.03
N PHE A 103 -8.32 -12.67 2.26
CA PHE A 103 -7.72 -12.33 0.96
C PHE A 103 -7.89 -13.43 -0.09
N ALA A 104 -7.78 -13.02 -1.35
CA ALA A 104 -7.47 -13.90 -2.48
C ALA A 104 -6.41 -13.23 -3.37
N LEU A 105 -5.63 -14.04 -4.07
CA LEU A 105 -4.59 -13.59 -4.99
C LEU A 105 -4.94 -13.94 -6.43
N TYR A 106 -4.52 -13.06 -7.35
CA TYR A 106 -4.74 -13.23 -8.79
C TYR A 106 -3.43 -12.98 -9.53
N THR A 107 -3.01 -13.97 -10.32
CA THR A 107 -1.91 -13.82 -11.29
C THR A 107 -2.48 -13.20 -12.57
N ALA A 108 -2.63 -11.87 -12.55
CA ALA A 108 -3.11 -11.09 -13.68
C ALA A 108 -2.38 -9.74 -13.71
N PRO A 109 -2.21 -9.12 -14.88
CA PRO A 109 -1.60 -7.80 -14.97
C PRO A 109 -2.51 -6.74 -14.36
N SER A 110 -1.91 -5.73 -13.71
CA SER A 110 -2.61 -4.51 -13.32
C SER A 110 -2.93 -3.66 -14.55
N ASP A 111 -4.11 -3.03 -14.56
CA ASP A 111 -4.51 -2.11 -15.63
C ASP A 111 -3.89 -0.73 -15.46
N ILE A 112 -3.65 -0.33 -14.19
CA ILE A 112 -3.09 0.97 -13.83
C ILE A 112 -1.92 0.74 -12.86
N TRP A 113 -0.85 1.52 -13.07
CA TRP A 113 0.26 1.64 -12.14
C TRP A 113 0.47 3.11 -11.78
N PHE A 114 0.68 3.38 -10.51
CA PHE A 114 1.05 4.70 -10.02
C PHE A 114 2.09 4.58 -8.90
N THR A 115 2.85 5.63 -8.68
CA THR A 115 3.83 5.67 -7.59
C THR A 115 3.21 6.38 -6.39
N LEU A 116 3.14 5.69 -5.25
CA LEU A 116 2.70 6.22 -3.96
C LEU A 116 3.92 6.63 -3.14
N ARG A 117 3.91 7.82 -2.56
CA ARG A 117 5.06 8.44 -1.85
C ARG A 117 4.70 8.80 -0.41
N PRO A 118 5.69 8.98 0.47
CA PRO A 118 5.46 9.58 1.79
C PRO A 118 4.69 10.90 1.69
N GLY A 119 3.69 11.06 2.57
CA GLY A 119 2.75 12.19 2.53
C GLY A 119 1.50 11.96 1.67
N GLU A 120 1.43 10.83 0.97
CA GLU A 120 0.27 10.38 0.19
C GLU A 120 -0.36 9.14 0.83
N PHE A 121 -1.61 8.87 0.46
CA PHE A 121 -2.31 7.63 0.81
C PHE A 121 -3.12 7.09 -0.36
N CYS A 122 -3.35 5.78 -0.33
CA CYS A 122 -4.28 5.10 -1.22
C CYS A 122 -5.33 4.36 -0.39
N ILE A 123 -6.63 4.59 -0.67
CA ILE A 123 -7.75 3.81 -0.13
C ILE A 123 -8.19 2.83 -1.21
N VAL A 124 -8.25 1.54 -0.88
CA VAL A 124 -8.79 0.49 -1.74
C VAL A 124 -9.97 -0.18 -1.06
N PHE A 125 -11.01 -0.43 -1.85
CA PHE A 125 -12.25 -1.09 -1.44
C PHE A 125 -12.24 -2.55 -1.90
N PRO A 126 -13.19 -3.40 -1.48
CA PRO A 126 -13.23 -4.81 -1.89
C PRO A 126 -13.21 -5.07 -3.39
N GLU A 127 -13.73 -4.14 -4.19
CA GLU A 127 -13.71 -4.23 -5.65
C GLU A 127 -12.39 -3.82 -6.29
N ASP A 128 -11.46 -3.26 -5.52
CA ASP A 128 -10.15 -2.77 -5.97
C ASP A 128 -9.08 -3.85 -5.77
N ALA A 129 -8.89 -4.72 -6.75
CA ALA A 129 -7.74 -5.63 -6.73
C ALA A 129 -6.45 -4.82 -6.89
N HIS A 130 -5.48 -5.05 -6.01
CA HIS A 130 -4.29 -4.20 -5.91
C HIS A 130 -3.00 -4.98 -5.66
N ALA A 131 -1.89 -4.43 -6.17
CA ALA A 131 -0.55 -5.00 -6.08
C ALA A 131 0.39 -3.97 -5.44
N PRO A 132 0.54 -3.99 -4.10
CA PRO A 132 1.41 -3.05 -3.38
C PRO A 132 2.86 -3.54 -3.33
N VAL A 133 3.75 -2.73 -2.75
CA VAL A 133 5.15 -3.11 -2.40
C VAL A 133 6.01 -3.38 -3.64
N VAL A 134 5.73 -2.71 -4.74
CA VAL A 134 6.49 -2.87 -5.99
C VAL A 134 7.54 -1.77 -6.12
N LYS A 135 8.71 -2.12 -6.68
CA LYS A 135 9.78 -1.16 -6.97
C LYS A 135 9.28 -0.08 -7.93
N PRO A 136 9.47 1.22 -7.61
CA PRO A 136 9.14 2.28 -8.54
C PRO A 136 9.93 2.13 -9.84
N ALA A 137 9.23 2.31 -10.97
CA ALA A 137 9.90 2.36 -12.26
C ALA A 137 10.93 3.51 -12.30
N PRO A 138 12.07 3.34 -12.95
CA PRO A 138 13.02 4.42 -13.12
C PRO A 138 12.35 5.63 -13.79
N VAL A 139 12.52 6.82 -13.21
CA VAL A 139 12.02 8.06 -13.83
C VAL A 139 12.86 8.32 -15.08
N THR A 140 12.34 7.94 -16.23
CA THR A 140 12.96 8.26 -17.52
C THR A 140 12.81 9.76 -17.80
N GLY A 141 13.89 10.53 -17.68
CA GLY A 141 13.89 11.94 -18.08
C GLY A 141 14.66 12.93 -17.22
N VAL A 142 15.27 12.51 -16.10
CA VAL A 142 16.19 13.40 -15.36
C VAL A 142 17.61 12.84 -15.47
N SER A 143 18.33 13.31 -16.48
CA SER A 143 19.79 13.11 -16.57
C SER A 143 20.45 13.91 -15.44
N CYS A 144 20.65 13.30 -14.29
CA CYS A 144 21.56 13.80 -13.29
C CYS A 144 22.92 13.13 -13.52
N ALA A 145 23.74 13.74 -14.38
CA ALA A 145 25.14 13.36 -14.53
C ALA A 145 25.86 13.60 -13.21
N LYS A 146 26.11 12.56 -12.43
CA LYS A 146 27.14 12.53 -11.40
C LYS A 146 28.07 11.35 -11.69
N SER A 147 29.27 11.71 -12.18
CA SER A 147 30.44 10.87 -12.21
C SER A 147 30.78 10.42 -10.78
N GLY A 148 30.85 9.14 -10.54
CA GLY A 148 31.27 8.57 -9.26
C GLY A 148 31.30 7.05 -9.34
N SER A 149 32.48 6.48 -9.19
CA SER A 149 32.89 5.08 -9.21
C SER A 149 31.82 4.10 -8.73
N VAL A 150 31.49 3.13 -9.59
CA VAL A 150 30.66 1.96 -9.28
C VAL A 150 31.46 1.06 -8.34
N ILE A 151 31.13 1.10 -7.04
CA ILE A 151 31.48 0.03 -6.11
C ILE A 151 30.31 -0.97 -6.23
N GLN A 152 30.61 -2.16 -6.78
CA GLN A 152 29.69 -3.30 -6.76
C GLN A 152 29.59 -3.81 -5.31
N ASN A 153 28.73 -3.17 -4.51
CA ASN A 153 28.20 -3.81 -3.31
C ASN A 153 26.95 -4.58 -3.73
N ALA A 154 26.82 -5.84 -3.27
CA ALA A 154 25.59 -6.61 -3.40
C ALA A 154 24.42 -5.71 -2.99
N GLU A 155 23.56 -5.33 -3.95
CA GLU A 155 22.48 -4.41 -3.71
C GLU A 155 21.56 -5.01 -2.63
N GLN A 156 21.55 -4.39 -1.47
CA GLN A 156 20.53 -4.73 -0.48
C GLN A 156 19.17 -4.37 -1.10
N PRO A 157 18.17 -5.25 -0.95
CA PRO A 157 16.86 -4.98 -1.51
C PRO A 157 16.34 -3.64 -1.00
N LEU A 158 15.84 -2.79 -1.91
CA LEU A 158 15.16 -1.54 -1.54
C LEU A 158 14.05 -1.88 -0.55
N ARG A 159 14.08 -1.22 0.61
CA ARG A 159 13.10 -1.44 1.66
C ARG A 159 12.13 -0.27 1.74
N LEU A 160 10.88 -0.61 1.99
CA LEU A 160 9.78 0.31 2.19
C LEU A 160 9.26 0.16 3.62
N ARG A 161 9.28 1.24 4.38
CA ARG A 161 8.50 1.31 5.61
C ARG A 161 7.15 1.90 5.28
N LYS A 162 6.09 1.18 5.59
CA LYS A 162 4.72 1.60 5.31
C LYS A 162 3.76 1.20 6.41
N LEU A 163 2.63 1.87 6.43
CA LEU A 163 1.46 1.53 7.21
C LEU A 163 0.37 1.02 6.26
N VAL A 164 -0.31 -0.06 6.66
CA VAL A 164 -1.56 -0.50 6.07
C VAL A 164 -2.62 -0.52 7.16
N ALA A 165 -3.61 0.36 7.05
CA ALA A 165 -4.76 0.32 7.95
C ALA A 165 -5.86 -0.56 7.37
N LYS A 166 -6.50 -1.33 8.24
CA LYS A 166 -7.65 -2.18 7.95
C LYS A 166 -8.87 -1.58 8.65
N ILE A 167 -9.88 -1.23 7.86
CA ILE A 167 -11.16 -0.67 8.31
C ILE A 167 -12.25 -1.67 7.97
N LEU A 168 -12.92 -2.21 9.00
CA LEU A 168 -14.02 -3.18 8.83
C LEU A 168 -15.22 -2.46 8.18
N LEU A 169 -15.81 -3.08 7.16
CA LEU A 169 -17.00 -2.61 6.43
C LEU A 169 -18.28 -2.83 7.23
#